data_6862ee730d276a35a242e74d925b6ca2
#
_entry.id   6862ee730d276a35a242e74d925b6ca2
#
_cell.length_a   1.000
_cell.length_b   1.000
_cell.length_c   1.000
_cell.angle_alpha   90.00
_cell.angle_beta   90.00
_cell.angle_gamma   90.00
#
_symmetry.space_group_name_H-M   'P 1'
#
loop_
_entity.id
_entity.type
_entity.pdbx_description
1 polymer ?
#
loop_
_entity_poly.entity_id
_entity_poly.type
_entity_poly.pdbx_seq_one_letter_code
_entity_poly.pdbx_strand_id
1 'polypeptide(L)'
;MIKKKVTVILGLQWGDEWKGKFIDFLVLFLSKVEKLVVARFQGGSNAGHSIEFGDRHVVFHAVPSGMLQKDTYNLIGAGVNVDVVSIQKEIEDIKDIAPWWKETLFVAKEATVVVPTAKLIDNAQEAGRGAKKIGTTGKAIGPTYSDFYGCTDDLAVYEAIDEKVFKARYQEIKESHLKTLSGKYGFEVDEQELALEEEKFFGGIKFLRTLNIVSSYEFMAKTMNDGKHAIAEGAQGTLLDVRFGTRRDVTSSHTTSAGACVGLGIAPSSIGEVLGICKAYTTRVGAGEFPTEI
;
A
#
# COMPACT_ATOMS: atom_id res chain seq x y z
N MET A 1 -32.74 -8.56 1.23
CA MET A 1 -31.85 -7.57 0.58
C MET A 1 -30.63 -8.30 0.09
N ILE A 2 -30.30 -8.20 -1.20
CA ILE A 2 -29.03 -8.70 -1.75
C ILE A 2 -27.95 -7.79 -1.17
N LYS A 3 -27.09 -8.33 -0.27
CA LYS A 3 -25.94 -7.58 0.25
C LYS A 3 -25.07 -7.18 -0.93
N LYS A 4 -24.79 -5.89 -1.09
CA LYS A 4 -23.80 -5.44 -2.09
C LYS A 4 -22.46 -6.10 -1.77
N LYS A 5 -21.81 -6.60 -2.81
CA LYS A 5 -20.56 -7.34 -2.71
C LYS A 5 -19.38 -6.43 -3.08
N VAL A 6 -18.21 -6.85 -2.68
CA VAL A 6 -16.97 -6.15 -3.00
C VAL A 6 -16.56 -6.48 -4.44
N THR A 7 -16.32 -5.46 -5.26
CA THR A 7 -15.69 -5.62 -6.58
C THR A 7 -14.18 -5.51 -6.43
N VAL A 8 -13.44 -6.54 -6.83
CA VAL A 8 -11.97 -6.55 -6.75
C VAL A 8 -11.38 -6.20 -8.11
N ILE A 9 -10.48 -5.22 -8.15
CA ILE A 9 -9.81 -4.78 -9.38
C ILE A 9 -8.34 -5.16 -9.30
N LEU A 10 -7.89 -5.96 -10.27
CA LEU A 10 -6.54 -6.53 -10.33
C LEU A 10 -5.85 -6.18 -11.65
N GLY A 11 -4.50 -6.08 -11.61
CA GLY A 11 -3.69 -6.18 -12.81
C GLY A 11 -3.46 -7.64 -13.17
N LEU A 12 -3.57 -8.01 -14.44
CA LEU A 12 -3.38 -9.39 -14.89
C LEU A 12 -1.96 -9.71 -15.38
N GLN A 13 -1.10 -8.71 -15.46
CA GLN A 13 0.26 -8.81 -16.02
C GLN A 13 1.31 -8.52 -14.93
N TRP A 14 2.37 -7.78 -15.24
CA TRP A 14 3.47 -7.44 -14.33
C TRP A 14 3.38 -6.01 -13.76
N GLY A 15 2.17 -5.53 -13.51
CA GLY A 15 1.94 -4.16 -13.04
C GLY A 15 1.84 -3.15 -14.18
N ASP A 16 1.56 -1.90 -13.80
CA ASP A 16 1.42 -0.79 -14.74
C ASP A 16 0.31 -0.99 -15.81
N GLU A 17 -0.76 -1.72 -15.47
CA GLU A 17 -1.95 -1.91 -16.32
C GLU A 17 -2.94 -0.73 -16.23
N TRP A 18 -2.56 0.38 -15.58
CA TRP A 18 -3.41 1.57 -15.40
C TRP A 18 -4.65 1.34 -14.55
N LYS A 19 -4.55 0.48 -13.54
CA LYS A 19 -5.65 0.20 -12.62
C LYS A 19 -6.23 1.46 -11.96
N GLY A 20 -5.36 2.36 -11.49
CA GLY A 20 -5.78 3.62 -10.87
C GLY A 20 -6.67 4.46 -11.77
N LYS A 21 -6.30 4.61 -13.05
CA LYS A 21 -7.11 5.34 -14.05
C LYS A 21 -8.46 4.67 -14.29
N PHE A 22 -8.50 3.34 -14.34
CA PHE A 22 -9.74 2.60 -14.48
C PHE A 22 -10.64 2.74 -13.24
N ILE A 23 -10.05 2.70 -12.04
CA ILE A 23 -10.77 2.87 -10.78
C ILE A 23 -11.33 4.29 -10.68
N ASP A 24 -10.55 5.33 -10.97
CA ASP A 24 -11.04 6.71 -10.98
C ASP A 24 -12.22 6.89 -11.93
N PHE A 25 -12.11 6.36 -13.15
CA PHE A 25 -13.21 6.37 -14.13
C PHE A 25 -14.46 5.66 -13.57
N LEU A 26 -14.29 4.48 -12.97
CA LEU A 26 -15.39 3.71 -12.42
C LEU A 26 -16.05 4.44 -11.24
N VAL A 27 -15.24 5.02 -10.37
CA VAL A 27 -15.71 5.80 -9.21
C VAL A 27 -16.45 7.06 -9.66
N LEU A 28 -15.92 7.79 -10.62
CA LEU A 28 -16.59 8.97 -11.21
C LEU A 28 -17.98 8.64 -11.74
N PHE A 29 -18.16 7.45 -12.31
CA PHE A 29 -19.45 7.01 -12.85
C PHE A 29 -20.41 6.55 -11.75
N LEU A 30 -19.93 5.71 -10.83
CA LEU A 30 -20.77 5.10 -9.80
C LEU A 30 -21.10 6.06 -8.65
N SER A 31 -20.22 6.99 -8.30
CA SER A 31 -20.46 7.97 -7.20
C SER A 31 -21.66 8.88 -7.44
N LYS A 32 -22.11 9.00 -8.69
CA LYS A 32 -23.33 9.75 -9.05
C LYS A 32 -24.62 9.08 -8.58
N VAL A 33 -24.58 7.79 -8.33
CA VAL A 33 -25.77 6.99 -8.00
C VAL A 33 -25.72 6.35 -6.62
N GLU A 34 -24.51 6.21 -6.04
CA GLU A 34 -24.34 5.58 -4.74
C GLU A 34 -23.07 6.04 -4.02
N LYS A 35 -23.09 5.89 -2.68
CA LYS A 35 -21.85 6.11 -1.87
C LYS A 35 -20.93 4.90 -2.03
N LEU A 36 -19.67 5.20 -2.32
CA LEU A 36 -18.64 4.22 -2.61
C LEU A 36 -17.58 4.17 -1.51
N VAL A 37 -16.90 3.03 -1.45
CA VAL A 37 -15.64 2.86 -0.73
C VAL A 37 -14.60 2.33 -1.71
N VAL A 38 -13.44 2.97 -1.80
CA VAL A 38 -12.26 2.43 -2.49
C VAL A 38 -11.26 2.02 -1.42
N ALA A 39 -10.85 0.75 -1.42
CA ALA A 39 -9.99 0.19 -0.38
C ALA A 39 -8.76 -0.48 -0.99
N ARG A 40 -7.56 0.07 -0.69
CA ARG A 40 -6.29 -0.58 -1.00
C ARG A 40 -6.10 -1.76 -0.05
N PHE A 41 -5.74 -2.92 -0.57
CA PHE A 41 -5.65 -4.12 0.24
C PHE A 41 -4.25 -4.73 0.38
N GLN A 42 -3.26 -4.29 -0.40
CA GLN A 42 -1.89 -4.81 -0.34
C GLN A 42 -0.89 -3.84 -0.98
N GLY A 43 0.40 -4.16 -0.87
CA GLY A 43 1.50 -3.32 -1.35
C GLY A 43 1.77 -2.16 -0.41
N GLY A 44 2.11 -1.03 -0.96
CA GLY A 44 2.42 0.20 -0.22
C GLY A 44 2.80 1.29 -1.22
N SER A 45 3.80 2.11 -0.88
CA SER A 45 4.30 3.19 -1.72
C SER A 45 5.08 2.73 -2.98
N ASN A 46 5.15 1.43 -3.23
CA ASN A 46 5.69 0.86 -4.47
C ASN A 46 4.65 0.80 -5.63
N ALA A 47 3.41 1.18 -5.42
CA ALA A 47 2.45 1.39 -6.48
C ALA A 47 2.63 2.79 -7.11
N GLY A 48 2.15 2.97 -8.34
CA GLY A 48 2.06 4.26 -9.01
C GLY A 48 0.75 4.32 -9.80
N HIS A 49 -0.27 4.98 -9.23
CA HIS A 49 -1.59 5.11 -9.85
C HIS A 49 -1.76 6.53 -10.36
N SER A 50 -1.51 6.73 -11.64
CA SER A 50 -1.63 8.03 -12.31
C SER A 50 -3.08 8.32 -12.68
N ILE A 51 -3.55 9.50 -12.32
CA ILE A 51 -4.91 9.99 -12.57
C ILE A 51 -4.81 11.40 -13.17
N GLU A 52 -5.59 11.64 -14.22
CA GLU A 52 -5.75 12.97 -14.79
C GLU A 52 -6.99 13.63 -14.18
N PHE A 53 -6.81 14.76 -13.52
CA PHE A 53 -7.88 15.51 -12.90
C PHE A 53 -7.86 16.98 -13.36
N GLY A 54 -8.71 17.31 -14.30
CA GLY A 54 -8.62 18.58 -15.02
C GLY A 54 -7.28 18.71 -15.75
N ASP A 55 -6.54 19.77 -15.46
CA ASP A 55 -5.21 20.02 -16.02
C ASP A 55 -4.08 19.46 -15.15
N ARG A 56 -4.41 18.72 -14.09
CA ARG A 56 -3.41 18.18 -13.14
C ARG A 56 -3.20 16.69 -13.34
N HIS A 57 -1.93 16.30 -13.35
CA HIS A 57 -1.50 14.92 -13.29
C HIS A 57 -1.20 14.57 -11.83
N VAL A 58 -1.97 13.65 -11.25
CA VAL A 58 -1.83 13.18 -9.86
C VAL A 58 -1.34 11.74 -9.86
N VAL A 59 -0.35 11.43 -9.04
CA VAL A 59 0.15 10.05 -8.87
C VAL A 59 -0.03 9.64 -7.42
N PHE A 60 -0.88 8.64 -7.19
CA PHE A 60 -1.04 8.01 -5.88
C PHE A 60 -0.15 6.78 -5.76
N HIS A 61 0.56 6.68 -4.64
CA HIS A 61 1.37 5.51 -4.29
C HIS A 61 0.70 4.68 -3.20
N ALA A 62 0.25 5.31 -2.12
CA ALA A 62 -0.41 4.66 -0.99
C ALA A 62 -1.89 5.04 -0.87
N VAL A 63 -2.25 6.28 -1.19
CA VAL A 63 -3.62 6.78 -1.13
C VAL A 63 -4.49 6.09 -2.19
N PRO A 64 -5.73 5.65 -1.87
CA PRO A 64 -6.63 5.04 -2.84
C PRO A 64 -7.05 5.99 -3.97
N SER A 65 -7.26 5.43 -5.16
CA SER A 65 -7.58 6.19 -6.39
C SER A 65 -8.94 6.90 -6.37
N GLY A 66 -9.80 6.60 -5.39
CA GLY A 66 -11.09 7.29 -5.21
C GLY A 66 -10.99 8.65 -4.52
N MET A 67 -9.80 9.08 -4.09
CA MET A 67 -9.61 10.27 -3.26
C MET A 67 -10.06 11.57 -3.93
N LEU A 68 -9.98 11.66 -5.25
CA LEU A 68 -10.39 12.87 -5.98
C LEU A 68 -11.92 13.01 -6.13
N GLN A 69 -12.69 12.03 -5.67
CA GLN A 69 -14.16 12.04 -5.73
C GLN A 69 -14.76 12.28 -4.34
N LYS A 70 -15.48 13.39 -4.17
CA LYS A 70 -15.98 13.90 -2.88
C LYS A 70 -16.83 12.90 -2.08
N ASP A 71 -17.68 12.14 -2.75
CA ASP A 71 -18.65 11.23 -2.10
C ASP A 71 -18.11 9.79 -1.95
N THR A 72 -16.78 9.63 -2.00
CA THR A 72 -16.11 8.35 -1.93
C THR A 72 -15.26 8.24 -0.68
N TYR A 73 -15.48 7.21 0.13
CA TYR A 73 -14.60 6.88 1.23
C TYR A 73 -13.39 6.08 0.72
N ASN A 74 -12.23 6.34 1.30
CA ASN A 74 -10.96 5.79 0.87
C ASN A 74 -10.28 5.10 2.05
N LEU A 75 -10.07 3.79 1.97
CA LEU A 75 -9.45 2.99 3.02
C LEU A 75 -8.06 2.50 2.59
N ILE A 76 -7.06 2.83 3.38
CA ILE A 76 -5.78 2.12 3.37
C ILE A 76 -5.96 0.92 4.30
N GLY A 77 -6.12 -0.28 3.71
CA GLY A 77 -6.49 -1.51 4.41
C GLY A 77 -5.35 -2.14 5.20
N ALA A 78 -5.68 -3.15 6.01
CA ALA A 78 -4.75 -3.82 6.91
C ALA A 78 -3.54 -4.47 6.23
N GLY A 79 -3.70 -4.92 4.98
CA GLY A 79 -2.60 -5.55 4.25
C GLY A 79 -1.66 -4.56 3.53
N VAL A 80 -1.80 -3.24 3.73
CA VAL A 80 -0.94 -2.22 3.11
C VAL A 80 0.21 -1.86 4.05
N ASN A 81 1.42 -1.77 3.50
CA ASN A 81 2.56 -1.19 4.20
C ASN A 81 2.49 0.35 4.11
N VAL A 82 2.26 0.98 5.26
CA VAL A 82 1.96 2.41 5.41
C VAL A 82 3.24 3.22 5.49
N ASP A 83 3.65 3.85 4.39
CA ASP A 83 4.72 4.85 4.39
C ASP A 83 4.10 6.23 4.73
N VAL A 84 4.23 6.62 5.97
CA VAL A 84 3.61 7.85 6.51
C VAL A 84 4.13 9.13 5.84
N VAL A 85 5.37 9.12 5.38
CA VAL A 85 5.99 10.27 4.67
C VAL A 85 5.38 10.39 3.28
N SER A 86 5.19 9.26 2.58
CA SER A 86 4.56 9.23 1.26
C SER A 86 3.11 9.70 1.34
N ILE A 87 2.33 9.18 2.28
CA ILE A 87 0.91 9.57 2.44
C ILE A 87 0.79 11.07 2.76
N GLN A 88 1.61 11.57 3.68
CA GLN A 88 1.60 13.00 4.00
C GLN A 88 1.86 13.87 2.77
N LYS A 89 2.85 13.49 1.96
CA LYS A 89 3.17 14.19 0.71
C LYS A 89 2.02 14.12 -0.29
N GLU A 90 1.46 12.93 -0.52
CA GLU A 90 0.35 12.74 -1.46
C GLU A 90 -0.86 13.60 -1.09
N ILE A 91 -1.18 13.70 0.20
CA ILE A 91 -2.28 14.57 0.68
C ILE A 91 -1.93 16.04 0.51
N GLU A 92 -0.68 16.45 0.80
CA GLU A 92 -0.23 17.82 0.59
C GLU A 92 -0.37 18.26 -0.86
N ASP A 93 -0.06 17.35 -1.79
CA ASP A 93 -0.13 17.59 -3.25
C ASP A 93 -1.56 17.73 -3.79
N ILE A 94 -2.58 17.25 -3.05
CA ILE A 94 -3.98 17.24 -3.52
C ILE A 94 -4.97 18.02 -2.62
N LYS A 95 -4.55 18.51 -1.47
CA LYS A 95 -5.45 19.13 -0.47
C LYS A 95 -6.27 20.30 -1.00
N ASP A 96 -5.80 20.98 -2.03
CA ASP A 96 -6.47 22.09 -2.70
C ASP A 96 -7.58 21.62 -3.67
N ILE A 97 -7.41 20.44 -4.29
CA ILE A 97 -8.38 19.86 -5.23
C ILE A 97 -9.28 18.80 -4.57
N ALA A 98 -8.87 18.24 -3.45
CA ALA A 98 -9.66 17.29 -2.65
C ALA A 98 -9.75 17.74 -1.18
N PRO A 99 -10.35 18.92 -0.86
CA PRO A 99 -10.40 19.47 0.51
C PRO A 99 -11.14 18.56 1.49
N TRP A 100 -11.92 17.60 1.02
CA TRP A 100 -12.67 16.61 1.80
C TRP A 100 -11.81 15.43 2.28
N TRP A 101 -10.50 15.42 2.05
CA TRP A 101 -9.65 14.29 2.38
C TRP A 101 -9.70 13.89 3.86
N LYS A 102 -9.85 14.85 4.77
CA LYS A 102 -9.95 14.58 6.21
C LYS A 102 -11.16 13.73 6.58
N GLU A 103 -12.27 13.94 5.90
CA GLU A 103 -13.52 13.24 6.14
C GLU A 103 -13.61 11.91 5.40
N THR A 104 -12.79 11.74 4.36
CA THR A 104 -12.93 10.60 3.44
C THR A 104 -11.76 9.63 3.45
N LEU A 105 -10.59 9.99 4.02
CA LEU A 105 -9.45 9.09 4.16
C LEU A 105 -9.46 8.37 5.50
N PHE A 106 -9.37 7.04 5.43
CA PHE A 106 -9.29 6.13 6.58
C PHE A 106 -8.05 5.25 6.47
N VAL A 107 -7.43 4.95 7.61
CA VAL A 107 -6.26 4.04 7.68
C VAL A 107 -6.59 2.93 8.66
N ALA A 108 -6.32 1.70 8.25
CA ALA A 108 -6.51 0.52 9.10
C ALA A 108 -5.53 0.52 10.27
N LYS A 109 -6.02 0.36 11.48
CA LYS A 109 -5.18 0.26 12.69
C LYS A 109 -4.26 -0.95 12.68
N GLU A 110 -4.64 -2.00 11.94
CA GLU A 110 -3.91 -3.25 11.79
C GLU A 110 -2.81 -3.20 10.70
N ALA A 111 -2.75 -2.13 9.90
CA ALA A 111 -1.73 -1.98 8.85
C ALA A 111 -0.33 -1.77 9.47
N THR A 112 0.70 -2.21 8.74
CA THR A 112 2.10 -2.10 9.19
C THR A 112 2.74 -0.82 8.67
N VAL A 113 3.40 -0.09 9.55
CA VAL A 113 4.10 1.16 9.23
C VAL A 113 5.51 0.85 8.72
N VAL A 114 5.88 1.46 7.61
CA VAL A 114 7.25 1.39 7.06
C VAL A 114 8.18 2.26 7.91
N VAL A 115 9.15 1.65 8.57
CA VAL A 115 10.14 2.37 9.37
C VAL A 115 11.39 2.73 8.56
N PRO A 116 12.14 3.80 8.91
CA PRO A 116 13.34 4.22 8.18
C PRO A 116 14.39 3.11 8.05
N THR A 117 14.63 2.37 9.10
CA THR A 117 15.63 1.29 9.11
C THR A 117 15.26 0.10 8.22
N ALA A 118 13.99 -0.15 7.93
CA ALA A 118 13.56 -1.13 6.94
C ALA A 118 13.97 -0.71 5.51
N LYS A 119 14.02 0.60 5.21
CA LYS A 119 14.55 1.11 3.94
C LYS A 119 16.06 0.83 3.80
N LEU A 120 16.81 0.93 4.90
CA LEU A 120 18.23 0.55 4.92
C LEU A 120 18.42 -0.95 4.68
N ILE A 121 17.57 -1.79 5.25
CA ILE A 121 17.59 -3.26 5.00
C ILE A 121 17.29 -3.55 3.53
N ASP A 122 16.32 -2.89 2.90
CA ASP A 122 16.01 -3.04 1.46
C ASP A 122 17.25 -2.68 0.60
N ASN A 123 17.89 -1.56 0.91
CA ASN A 123 19.12 -1.13 0.23
C ASN A 123 20.28 -2.11 0.44
N ALA A 124 20.49 -2.59 1.65
CA ALA A 124 21.54 -3.57 1.96
C ALA A 124 21.30 -4.91 1.26
N GLN A 125 20.05 -5.39 1.21
CA GLN A 125 19.67 -6.59 0.47
C GLN A 125 19.92 -6.44 -1.02
N GLU A 126 19.57 -5.32 -1.61
CA GLU A 126 19.76 -5.06 -3.03
C GLU A 126 21.24 -4.92 -3.38
N ALA A 127 22.04 -4.25 -2.54
CA ALA A 127 23.48 -4.16 -2.68
C ALA A 127 24.14 -5.55 -2.62
N GLY A 128 23.73 -6.39 -1.67
CA GLY A 128 24.25 -7.75 -1.48
C GLY A 128 23.96 -8.71 -2.64
N ARG A 129 22.99 -8.41 -3.49
CA ARG A 129 22.67 -9.23 -4.69
C ARG A 129 23.65 -9.01 -5.85
N GLY A 130 24.47 -7.96 -5.84
CA GLY A 130 25.44 -7.67 -6.88
C GLY A 130 24.81 -7.65 -8.29
N ALA A 131 25.29 -8.50 -9.20
CA ALA A 131 24.75 -8.58 -10.57
C ALA A 131 23.32 -9.17 -10.66
N LYS A 132 22.80 -9.75 -9.57
CA LYS A 132 21.42 -10.30 -9.48
C LYS A 132 20.45 -9.35 -8.82
N LYS A 133 20.66 -8.04 -8.94
CA LYS A 133 19.75 -7.02 -8.45
C LYS A 133 18.35 -7.22 -9.05
N ILE A 134 17.32 -7.13 -8.20
CA ILE A 134 15.91 -7.23 -8.64
C ILE A 134 15.43 -5.87 -9.17
N GLY A 135 16.13 -4.78 -8.84
CA GLY A 135 15.67 -3.41 -9.12
C GLY A 135 14.48 -3.07 -8.21
N THR A 136 14.65 -3.28 -6.89
CA THR A 136 13.62 -2.92 -5.92
C THR A 136 13.31 -1.41 -6.00
N THR A 137 12.10 -1.04 -5.60
CA THR A 137 11.71 0.38 -5.58
C THR A 137 12.36 1.16 -4.42
N GLY A 138 13.14 0.50 -3.55
CA GLY A 138 13.73 1.11 -2.35
C GLY A 138 12.69 1.60 -1.33
N LYS A 139 11.47 1.06 -1.39
CA LYS A 139 10.33 1.45 -0.55
C LYS A 139 10.12 0.53 0.65
N ALA A 140 11.07 -0.37 0.93
CA ALA A 140 11.07 -1.32 2.04
C ALA A 140 9.85 -2.25 2.09
N ILE A 141 9.19 -2.51 0.97
CA ILE A 141 7.98 -3.35 0.97
C ILE A 141 8.31 -4.77 1.39
N GLY A 142 9.38 -5.36 0.84
CA GLY A 142 9.86 -6.69 1.20
C GLY A 142 10.24 -6.84 2.66
N PRO A 143 11.17 -6.03 3.18
CA PRO A 143 11.54 -6.05 4.59
C PRO A 143 10.35 -5.90 5.53
N THR A 144 9.47 -4.91 5.31
CA THR A 144 8.30 -4.68 6.18
C THR A 144 7.34 -5.87 6.22
N TYR A 145 7.07 -6.53 5.08
CA TYR A 145 6.29 -7.77 5.08
C TYR A 145 7.04 -8.93 5.77
N SER A 146 8.36 -9.01 5.61
CA SER A 146 9.18 -10.02 6.29
C SER A 146 9.06 -9.91 7.81
N ASP A 147 9.15 -8.69 8.33
CA ASP A 147 9.05 -8.42 9.76
C ASP A 147 7.65 -8.75 10.28
N PHE A 148 6.60 -8.31 9.56
CA PHE A 148 5.22 -8.61 9.90
C PHE A 148 4.94 -10.13 9.94
N TYR A 149 5.28 -10.87 8.87
CA TYR A 149 5.05 -12.32 8.83
C TYR A 149 6.00 -13.11 9.72
N GLY A 150 7.16 -12.55 10.05
CA GLY A 150 8.08 -13.09 11.04
C GLY A 150 7.63 -12.86 12.48
N CYS A 151 6.62 -11.99 12.71
CA CYS A 151 6.20 -11.54 14.03
C CYS A 151 7.38 -11.01 14.86
N THR A 152 8.23 -10.20 14.22
CA THR A 152 9.48 -9.73 14.82
C THR A 152 9.50 -8.21 14.98
N ASP A 153 9.95 -7.50 13.97
CA ASP A 153 10.32 -6.09 14.03
C ASP A 153 9.29 -5.18 13.31
N ASP A 154 8.01 -5.57 13.31
CA ASP A 154 6.94 -4.78 12.73
C ASP A 154 6.39 -3.72 13.69
N LEU A 155 5.88 -2.63 13.12
CA LEU A 155 5.21 -1.54 13.83
C LEU A 155 3.80 -1.39 13.26
N ALA A 156 2.78 -1.77 14.02
CA ALA A 156 1.40 -1.57 13.59
C ALA A 156 0.95 -0.11 13.76
N VAL A 157 -0.02 0.32 12.96
CA VAL A 157 -0.60 1.67 13.06
C VAL A 157 -1.15 1.94 14.47
N TYR A 158 -1.81 0.97 15.12
CA TYR A 158 -2.35 1.15 16.47
C TYR A 158 -1.25 1.42 17.53
N GLU A 159 -0.04 0.89 17.34
CA GLU A 159 1.12 1.20 18.19
C GLU A 159 1.69 2.57 17.87
N ALA A 160 1.75 2.92 16.57
CA ALA A 160 2.30 4.19 16.10
C ALA A 160 1.49 5.41 16.54
N ILE A 161 0.19 5.26 16.76
CA ILE A 161 -0.67 6.36 17.23
C ILE A 161 -0.58 6.61 18.72
N ASP A 162 -0.20 5.61 19.54
CA ASP A 162 0.09 5.79 20.96
C ASP A 162 1.54 6.25 21.15
N GLU A 163 1.73 7.47 21.65
CA GLU A 163 3.06 8.07 21.73
C GLU A 163 4.02 7.32 22.66
N LYS A 164 3.51 6.72 23.75
CA LYS A 164 4.35 6.00 24.71
C LYS A 164 4.76 4.65 24.12
N VAL A 165 3.82 3.93 23.54
CA VAL A 165 4.05 2.63 22.90
C VAL A 165 4.97 2.82 21.70
N PHE A 166 4.69 3.81 20.84
CA PHE A 166 5.47 4.10 19.65
C PHE A 166 6.97 4.28 19.92
N LYS A 167 7.33 5.12 20.90
CA LYS A 167 8.75 5.41 21.19
C LYS A 167 9.51 4.15 21.59
N ALA A 168 8.94 3.34 22.49
CA ALA A 168 9.56 2.11 22.94
C ALA A 168 9.68 1.09 21.79
N ARG A 169 8.58 0.86 21.06
CA ARG A 169 8.53 -0.12 19.97
C ARG A 169 9.47 0.27 18.81
N TYR A 170 9.47 1.53 18.42
CA TYR A 170 10.37 2.01 17.36
C TYR A 170 11.85 1.83 17.74
N GLN A 171 12.22 2.09 19.00
CA GLN A 171 13.58 1.92 19.47
C GLN A 171 14.01 0.43 19.43
N GLU A 172 13.15 -0.49 19.86
CA GLU A 172 13.40 -1.94 19.77
C GLU A 172 13.64 -2.38 18.32
N ILE A 173 12.77 -1.96 17.39
CA ILE A 173 12.88 -2.27 15.98
C ILE A 173 14.17 -1.69 15.39
N LYS A 174 14.49 -0.44 15.71
CA LYS A 174 15.71 0.21 15.25
C LYS A 174 16.95 -0.55 15.68
N GLU A 175 17.05 -0.94 16.96
CA GLU A 175 18.18 -1.71 17.49
C GLU A 175 18.32 -3.08 16.82
N SER A 176 17.22 -3.78 16.59
CA SER A 176 17.20 -5.08 15.89
C SER A 176 17.67 -4.93 14.44
N HIS A 177 17.15 -3.94 13.72
CA HIS A 177 17.52 -3.66 12.35
C HIS A 177 18.99 -3.26 12.20
N LEU A 178 19.53 -2.42 13.11
CA LEU A 178 20.93 -2.03 13.09
C LEU A 178 21.86 -3.22 13.35
N LYS A 179 21.50 -4.13 14.25
CA LYS A 179 22.21 -5.41 14.45
C LYS A 179 22.19 -6.28 13.21
N THR A 180 21.04 -6.35 12.53
CA THR A 180 20.90 -7.10 11.26
C THR A 180 21.74 -6.48 10.15
N LEU A 181 21.74 -5.16 10.01
CA LEU A 181 22.52 -4.44 9.01
C LEU A 181 24.03 -4.70 9.19
N SER A 182 24.54 -4.53 10.39
CA SER A 182 25.96 -4.76 10.67
C SER A 182 26.35 -6.24 10.63
N GLY A 183 25.59 -7.13 11.31
CA GLY A 183 25.96 -8.54 11.51
C GLY A 183 25.71 -9.42 10.29
N LYS A 184 24.59 -9.22 9.57
CA LYS A 184 24.22 -10.05 8.43
C LYS A 184 24.71 -9.50 7.09
N TYR A 185 24.63 -8.18 6.92
CA TYR A 185 24.93 -7.55 5.64
C TYR A 185 26.28 -6.83 5.61
N GLY A 186 26.95 -6.62 6.76
CA GLY A 186 28.17 -5.82 6.83
C GLY A 186 27.94 -4.38 6.34
N PHE A 187 26.71 -3.87 6.50
CA PHE A 187 26.30 -2.57 5.98
C PHE A 187 26.56 -1.49 7.01
N GLU A 188 27.36 -0.49 6.61
CA GLU A 188 27.62 0.70 7.44
C GLU A 188 26.48 1.70 7.26
N VAL A 189 25.91 2.14 8.36
CA VAL A 189 24.80 3.09 8.38
C VAL A 189 25.36 4.51 8.50
N ASP A 190 24.97 5.38 7.59
CA ASP A 190 25.19 6.81 7.75
C ASP A 190 24.18 7.35 8.79
N GLU A 191 24.68 7.66 9.98
CA GLU A 191 23.88 8.14 11.09
C GLU A 191 23.24 9.50 10.81
N GLN A 192 23.88 10.36 9.99
CA GLN A 192 23.33 11.67 9.64
C GLN A 192 22.15 11.51 8.67
N GLU A 193 22.29 10.66 7.67
CA GLU A 193 21.22 10.34 6.73
C GLU A 193 20.05 9.68 7.46
N LEU A 194 20.32 8.72 8.34
CA LEU A 194 19.28 8.06 9.15
C LEU A 194 18.53 9.08 10.02
N ALA A 195 19.23 9.99 10.69
CA ALA A 195 18.61 11.01 11.52
C ALA A 195 17.65 11.93 10.72
N LEU A 196 18.03 12.30 9.49
CA LEU A 196 17.16 13.08 8.60
C LEU A 196 15.91 12.30 8.16
N GLU A 197 16.05 11.01 7.86
CA GLU A 197 14.90 10.16 7.53
C GLU A 197 14.00 9.91 8.76
N GLU A 198 14.58 9.80 9.95
CA GLU A 198 13.83 9.71 11.22
C GLU A 198 13.04 10.99 11.49
N GLU A 199 13.61 12.17 11.24
CA GLU A 199 12.90 13.44 11.41
C GLU A 199 11.64 13.50 10.52
N LYS A 200 11.77 13.14 9.22
CA LYS A 200 10.65 13.05 8.29
C LYS A 200 9.62 12.02 8.76
N PHE A 201 10.09 10.86 9.20
CA PHE A 201 9.25 9.78 9.69
C PHE A 201 8.44 10.21 10.92
N PHE A 202 9.07 10.84 11.91
CA PHE A 202 8.37 11.35 13.09
C PHE A 202 7.37 12.44 12.76
N GLY A 203 7.67 13.29 11.76
CA GLY A 203 6.71 14.22 11.16
C GLY A 203 5.50 13.49 10.58
N GLY A 204 5.75 12.44 9.78
CA GLY A 204 4.72 11.58 9.21
C GLY A 204 3.87 10.84 10.25
N ILE A 205 4.46 10.38 11.36
CA ILE A 205 3.71 9.80 12.49
C ILE A 205 2.78 10.82 13.15
N LYS A 206 3.24 12.07 13.33
CA LYS A 206 2.37 13.14 13.84
C LYS A 206 1.20 13.39 12.88
N PHE A 207 1.46 13.36 11.56
CA PHE A 207 0.41 13.48 10.55
C PHE A 207 -0.56 12.29 10.60
N LEU A 208 -0.06 11.03 10.68
CA LEU A 208 -0.87 9.82 10.81
C LEU A 208 -1.89 9.92 11.97
N ARG A 209 -1.49 10.49 13.10
CA ARG A 209 -2.35 10.70 14.27
C ARG A 209 -3.51 11.68 14.01
N THR A 210 -3.48 12.43 12.92
CA THR A 210 -4.57 13.34 12.51
C THR A 210 -5.58 12.68 11.57
N LEU A 211 -5.29 11.46 11.08
CA LEU A 211 -6.14 10.72 10.17
C LEU A 211 -7.23 9.91 10.90
N ASN A 212 -8.24 9.47 10.16
CA ASN A 212 -9.27 8.58 10.69
C ASN A 212 -8.72 7.15 10.78
N ILE A 213 -8.39 6.70 11.98
CA ILE A 213 -7.90 5.35 12.23
C ILE A 213 -9.08 4.45 12.57
N VAL A 214 -9.21 3.32 11.85
CA VAL A 214 -10.34 2.40 11.97
C VAL A 214 -9.85 0.94 11.97
N SER A 215 -10.67 0.02 12.49
CA SER A 215 -10.46 -1.40 12.19
C SER A 215 -10.90 -1.69 10.76
N SER A 216 -10.00 -2.28 9.94
CA SER A 216 -10.31 -2.64 8.57
C SER A 216 -11.53 -3.56 8.48
N TYR A 217 -11.57 -4.59 9.32
CA TYR A 217 -12.68 -5.52 9.39
C TYR A 217 -14.01 -4.83 9.72
N GLU A 218 -14.05 -4.01 10.78
CA GLU A 218 -15.28 -3.33 11.21
C GLU A 218 -15.76 -2.31 10.19
N PHE A 219 -14.83 -1.56 9.58
CA PHE A 219 -15.13 -0.59 8.54
C PHE A 219 -15.74 -1.26 7.31
N MET A 220 -15.15 -2.35 6.84
CA MET A 220 -15.66 -3.10 5.69
C MET A 220 -16.99 -3.81 6.00
N ALA A 221 -17.12 -4.39 7.19
CA ALA A 221 -18.39 -5.01 7.62
C ALA A 221 -19.51 -3.98 7.67
N LYS A 222 -19.26 -2.79 8.25
CA LYS A 222 -20.20 -1.68 8.27
C LYS A 222 -20.56 -1.22 6.87
N THR A 223 -19.57 -1.04 6.00
CA THR A 223 -19.75 -0.64 4.58
C THR A 223 -20.75 -1.57 3.88
N MET A 224 -20.54 -2.88 4.00
CA MET A 224 -21.42 -3.87 3.37
C MET A 224 -22.81 -3.92 4.01
N ASN A 225 -22.90 -3.77 5.33
CA ASN A 225 -24.20 -3.76 6.05
C ASN A 225 -25.02 -2.50 5.73
N ASP A 226 -24.37 -1.35 5.54
CA ASP A 226 -25.01 -0.10 5.12
C ASP A 226 -25.43 -0.15 3.62
N GLY A 227 -25.13 -1.24 2.91
CA GLY A 227 -25.47 -1.41 1.49
C GLY A 227 -24.62 -0.55 0.55
N LYS A 228 -23.46 -0.05 0.99
CA LYS A 228 -22.52 0.67 0.14
C LYS A 228 -21.74 -0.30 -0.74
N HIS A 229 -21.36 0.15 -1.93
CA HIS A 229 -20.50 -0.61 -2.80
C HIS A 229 -19.02 -0.37 -2.42
N ALA A 230 -18.25 -1.45 -2.32
CA ALA A 230 -16.83 -1.37 -2.07
C ALA A 230 -16.03 -1.86 -3.30
N ILE A 231 -15.01 -1.10 -3.66
CA ILE A 231 -14.01 -1.44 -4.70
C ILE A 231 -12.71 -1.76 -3.97
N ALA A 232 -12.27 -3.01 -4.04
CA ALA A 232 -10.95 -3.41 -3.55
C ALA A 232 -9.90 -3.16 -4.63
N GLU A 233 -9.04 -2.19 -4.39
CA GLU A 233 -8.03 -1.72 -5.33
C GLU A 233 -6.71 -2.49 -5.15
N GLY A 234 -6.33 -3.28 -6.16
CA GLY A 234 -5.06 -3.99 -6.20
C GLY A 234 -3.89 -3.12 -6.65
N ALA A 235 -2.72 -3.40 -6.12
CA ALA A 235 -1.45 -2.87 -6.57
C ALA A 235 -0.66 -3.94 -7.33
N GLN A 236 0.34 -3.55 -8.13
CA GLN A 236 1.12 -4.43 -9.01
C GLN A 236 0.22 -5.25 -9.94
N GLY A 237 0.62 -6.46 -10.31
CA GLY A 237 -0.15 -7.36 -11.17
C GLY A 237 -0.06 -8.80 -10.72
N THR A 238 -0.95 -9.65 -11.21
CA THR A 238 -1.07 -11.07 -10.81
C THR A 238 0.21 -11.86 -11.07
N LEU A 239 0.94 -11.54 -12.14
CA LEU A 239 2.21 -12.21 -12.44
C LEU A 239 3.37 -11.76 -11.53
N LEU A 240 3.13 -10.76 -10.67
CA LEU A 240 4.03 -10.36 -9.58
C LEU A 240 3.60 -10.89 -8.21
N ASP A 241 2.57 -11.73 -8.12
CA ASP A 241 2.13 -12.32 -6.83
C ASP A 241 3.26 -13.07 -6.14
N VAL A 242 3.38 -12.91 -4.82
CA VAL A 242 4.44 -13.53 -4.02
C VAL A 242 4.48 -15.05 -4.14
N ARG A 243 3.35 -15.72 -4.39
CA ARG A 243 3.26 -17.17 -4.48
C ARG A 243 3.05 -17.66 -5.91
N PHE A 244 2.18 -17.02 -6.66
CA PHE A 244 1.71 -17.48 -7.99
C PHE A 244 2.29 -16.68 -9.16
N GLY A 245 3.09 -15.66 -8.87
CA GLY A 245 3.78 -14.87 -9.90
C GLY A 245 4.98 -15.59 -10.52
N THR A 246 5.62 -14.92 -11.48
CA THR A 246 6.83 -15.40 -12.17
C THR A 246 8.04 -15.28 -11.24
N ARG A 247 8.15 -16.23 -10.33
CA ARG A 247 9.25 -16.25 -9.35
C ARG A 247 10.62 -16.38 -10.05
N ARG A 248 11.66 -15.67 -9.50
CA ARG A 248 11.78 -15.07 -8.15
C ARG A 248 11.55 -13.56 -8.11
N ASP A 249 11.43 -12.90 -9.24
CA ASP A 249 11.34 -11.45 -9.35
C ASP A 249 9.87 -11.00 -9.21
N VAL A 250 9.35 -11.08 -8.00
CA VAL A 250 7.95 -10.80 -7.65
C VAL A 250 7.87 -9.80 -6.50
N THR A 251 6.69 -9.24 -6.26
CA THR A 251 6.41 -8.43 -5.06
C THR A 251 6.18 -9.34 -3.84
N SER A 252 6.34 -8.79 -2.64
CA SER A 252 6.21 -9.54 -1.38
C SER A 252 4.77 -9.63 -0.86
N SER A 253 3.78 -9.33 -1.70
CA SER A 253 2.37 -9.32 -1.32
C SER A 253 1.51 -10.19 -2.24
N HIS A 254 0.29 -10.52 -1.76
CA HIS A 254 -0.70 -11.23 -2.55
C HIS A 254 -1.49 -10.28 -3.44
N THR A 255 -1.23 -10.34 -4.75
CA THR A 255 -1.83 -9.46 -5.77
C THR A 255 -3.09 -10.05 -6.40
N THR A 256 -3.52 -11.23 -5.97
CA THR A 256 -4.74 -11.90 -6.42
C THR A 256 -5.96 -11.48 -5.59
N SER A 257 -7.16 -11.88 -6.00
CA SER A 257 -8.40 -11.57 -5.27
C SER A 257 -8.44 -12.14 -3.84
N ALA A 258 -7.73 -13.23 -3.58
CA ALA A 258 -7.55 -13.77 -2.22
C ALA A 258 -6.84 -12.77 -1.29
N GLY A 259 -5.92 -11.97 -1.84
CA GLY A 259 -5.24 -10.89 -1.11
C GLY A 259 -6.22 -9.84 -0.56
N ALA A 260 -7.31 -9.56 -1.27
CA ALA A 260 -8.35 -8.64 -0.80
C ALA A 260 -9.06 -9.17 0.47
N CYS A 261 -9.27 -10.48 0.57
CA CYS A 261 -9.86 -11.08 1.77
C CYS A 261 -8.98 -10.86 3.00
N VAL A 262 -7.69 -11.14 2.88
CA VAL A 262 -6.73 -11.00 3.99
C VAL A 262 -6.48 -9.52 4.30
N GLY A 263 -6.22 -8.72 3.27
CA GLY A 263 -5.81 -7.32 3.43
C GLY A 263 -6.93 -6.37 3.87
N LEU A 264 -8.20 -6.75 3.71
CA LEU A 264 -9.35 -5.96 4.17
C LEU A 264 -10.11 -6.63 5.33
N GLY A 265 -9.78 -7.86 5.69
CA GLY A 265 -10.50 -8.62 6.71
C GLY A 265 -11.94 -9.00 6.28
N ILE A 266 -12.14 -9.33 5.01
CA ILE A 266 -13.46 -9.71 4.47
C ILE A 266 -13.55 -11.21 4.17
N ALA A 267 -14.75 -11.78 4.31
CA ALA A 267 -14.97 -13.17 3.93
C ALA A 267 -14.88 -13.36 2.40
N PRO A 268 -14.38 -14.52 1.91
CA PRO A 268 -14.35 -14.81 0.46
C PRO A 268 -15.73 -14.70 -0.20
N SER A 269 -16.81 -15.04 0.53
CA SER A 269 -18.20 -14.90 0.08
C SER A 269 -18.68 -13.45 -0.10
N SER A 270 -17.92 -12.48 0.44
CA SER A 270 -18.17 -11.04 0.26
C SER A 270 -17.71 -10.53 -1.09
N ILE A 271 -16.81 -11.23 -1.78
CA ILE A 271 -16.40 -10.89 -3.14
C ILE A 271 -17.54 -11.18 -4.11
N GLY A 272 -17.92 -10.16 -4.86
CA GLY A 272 -18.94 -10.25 -5.91
C GLY A 272 -18.30 -10.48 -7.27
N GLU A 273 -17.58 -9.48 -7.74
CA GLU A 273 -16.93 -9.49 -9.04
C GLU A 273 -15.43 -9.30 -8.92
N VAL A 274 -14.69 -9.91 -9.85
CA VAL A 274 -13.26 -9.71 -9.99
C VAL A 274 -13.00 -9.20 -11.40
N LEU A 275 -12.54 -7.97 -11.50
CA LEU A 275 -12.21 -7.32 -12.78
C LEU A 275 -10.70 -7.34 -12.98
N GLY A 276 -10.26 -7.99 -14.03
CA GLY A 276 -8.86 -8.05 -14.44
C GLY A 276 -8.54 -7.02 -15.50
N ILE A 277 -7.56 -6.16 -15.22
CA ILE A 277 -7.09 -5.14 -16.16
C ILE A 277 -5.82 -5.62 -16.86
N CYS A 278 -5.78 -5.52 -18.15
CA CYS A 278 -4.59 -5.83 -18.95
C CYS A 278 -4.36 -4.74 -20.01
N LYS A 279 -3.11 -4.56 -20.40
CA LYS A 279 -2.74 -3.72 -21.54
C LYS A 279 -2.75 -4.54 -22.83
N ALA A 280 -3.08 -3.90 -23.93
CA ALA A 280 -2.98 -4.50 -25.26
C ALA A 280 -1.55 -4.92 -25.63
N TYR A 281 -0.56 -4.23 -25.06
CA TYR A 281 0.85 -4.63 -25.06
C TYR A 281 1.35 -4.74 -23.63
N THR A 282 2.06 -5.81 -23.33
CA THR A 282 2.55 -6.06 -21.98
C THR A 282 3.76 -5.19 -21.67
N THR A 283 3.87 -4.73 -20.42
CA THR A 283 5.05 -4.09 -19.88
C THR A 283 5.43 -4.75 -18.56
N ARG A 284 6.70 -4.68 -18.20
CA ARG A 284 7.22 -5.10 -16.92
C ARG A 284 8.09 -4.02 -16.32
N VAL A 285 7.92 -3.74 -15.04
CA VAL A 285 8.81 -2.89 -14.24
C VAL A 285 9.68 -3.79 -13.36
N GLY A 286 10.96 -3.48 -13.25
CA GLY A 286 11.94 -4.29 -12.52
C GLY A 286 12.55 -5.41 -13.37
N ALA A 287 13.52 -6.10 -12.78
CA ALA A 287 14.19 -7.25 -13.41
C ALA A 287 13.32 -8.50 -13.44
N GLY A 288 13.77 -9.54 -14.14
CA GLY A 288 13.14 -10.83 -14.21
C GLY A 288 12.73 -11.21 -15.63
N GLU A 289 12.36 -12.47 -15.79
CA GLU A 289 11.92 -12.98 -17.09
C GLU A 289 10.72 -12.23 -17.61
N PHE A 290 10.77 -11.89 -18.89
CA PHE A 290 9.67 -11.26 -19.61
C PHE A 290 9.32 -12.09 -20.85
N PRO A 291 8.53 -13.18 -20.68
CA PRO A 291 8.30 -14.16 -21.71
C PRO A 291 7.63 -13.64 -22.99
N THR A 292 7.06 -12.43 -22.94
CA THR A 292 6.43 -11.77 -24.09
C THR A 292 7.35 -10.76 -24.78
N GLU A 293 8.61 -10.66 -24.36
CA GLU A 293 9.61 -9.85 -25.06
C GLU A 293 10.00 -10.51 -26.38
N ILE A 294 10.04 -9.70 -27.46
CA ILE A 294 10.33 -10.16 -28.81
C ILE A 294 11.74 -9.72 -29.20
#